data_00e9bfb4a4d467816fa2140937e46a08
#
_entry.id   00e9bfb4a4d467816fa2140937e46a08
#
_cell.length_a   1.000
_cell.length_b   1.000
_cell.length_c   1.000
_cell.angle_alpha   90.00
_cell.angle_beta   90.00
_cell.angle_gamma   90.00
#
_symmetry.space_group_name_H-M   'P 1'
#
loop_
_entity.id
_entity.type
_entity.pdbx_description
1 polymer ?
#
loop_
_entity_poly.entity_id
_entity_poly.type
_entity_poly.pdbx_seq_one_letter_code
_entity_poly.pdbx_strand_id
1 'polypeptide(L)'
;MKDEIFFRDKLEDEWEANEVYAILSECDKDFEPPLSERGSTVQKTWEKKSGDGVRNYFNEVAKQHTLLLKREKKIIAFLSFRSMEECEALKDYRDICYFTTLCIRKEYRGQGLALVLYQKAKEYVEESSRYTVMALRTWSTNKTQLHLMEKMDFHCETRLKNDRGEGIDTLYFVKEITGKGIRAYGYTIGNGKCGIRNTITDVPGVKV
;
A
#
# COMPACT_ATOMS: atom_id res chain seq x y z
N MET A 1 -22.95 -15.12 0.33
CA MET A 1 -21.70 -15.35 1.12
C MET A 1 -21.22 -13.99 1.57
N LYS A 2 -20.86 -13.84 2.85
CA LYS A 2 -20.45 -12.55 3.40
C LYS A 2 -18.90 -12.54 3.49
N ASP A 3 -18.28 -11.54 2.88
CA ASP A 3 -16.85 -11.30 3.01
C ASP A 3 -16.59 -10.54 4.30
N GLU A 4 -15.55 -10.94 5.03
CA GLU A 4 -15.10 -10.28 6.26
C GLU A 4 -13.66 -9.82 6.07
N ILE A 5 -13.39 -8.55 6.43
CA ILE A 5 -12.04 -7.99 6.40
C ILE A 5 -11.65 -7.62 7.81
N PHE A 6 -10.48 -8.08 8.23
CA PHE A 6 -9.93 -7.75 9.53
C PHE A 6 -8.47 -7.36 9.44
N PHE A 7 -8.09 -6.49 10.36
CA PHE A 7 -6.74 -5.97 10.50
C PHE A 7 -5.93 -6.84 11.45
N ARG A 8 -4.66 -7.04 11.11
CA ARG A 8 -3.64 -7.62 11.97
C ARG A 8 -2.42 -6.71 12.01
N ASP A 9 -1.94 -6.43 13.20
CA ASP A 9 -0.70 -5.68 13.39
C ASP A 9 0.50 -6.51 12.93
N LYS A 10 0.47 -7.81 13.25
CA LYS A 10 1.40 -8.84 12.77
C LYS A 10 0.64 -10.15 12.60
N LEU A 11 1.18 -11.06 11.80
CA LEU A 11 0.63 -12.42 11.65
C LEU A 11 1.20 -13.33 12.74
N GLU A 12 0.55 -13.37 13.89
CA GLU A 12 0.95 -14.20 15.03
C GLU A 12 0.12 -15.50 15.14
N ASP A 13 -1.09 -15.51 14.60
CA ASP A 13 -1.92 -16.70 14.52
C ASP A 13 -1.38 -17.68 13.47
N GLU A 14 -1.12 -18.92 13.87
CA GLU A 14 -0.50 -19.93 13.02
C GLU A 14 -1.34 -20.28 11.80
N TRP A 15 -2.67 -20.35 11.96
CA TRP A 15 -3.56 -20.65 10.83
C TRP A 15 -3.58 -19.51 9.82
N GLU A 16 -3.70 -18.24 10.27
CA GLU A 16 -3.65 -17.05 9.41
C GLU A 16 -2.29 -16.95 8.68
N ALA A 17 -1.20 -17.20 9.38
CA ALA A 17 0.16 -17.20 8.84
C ALA A 17 0.33 -18.27 7.74
N ASN A 18 -0.18 -19.48 7.97
CA ASN A 18 -0.14 -20.56 6.98
C ASN A 18 -1.01 -20.27 5.74
N GLU A 19 -2.19 -19.67 5.92
CA GLU A 19 -3.05 -19.25 4.83
C GLU A 19 -2.38 -18.15 3.97
N VAL A 20 -1.78 -17.14 4.60
CA VAL A 20 -1.05 -16.06 3.90
C VAL A 20 0.17 -16.63 3.16
N TYR A 21 0.92 -17.53 3.78
CA TYR A 21 2.05 -18.20 3.13
C TYR A 21 1.61 -19.01 1.91
N ALA A 22 0.50 -19.74 2.00
CA ALA A 22 -0.07 -20.48 0.88
C ALA A 22 -0.48 -19.55 -0.28
N ILE A 23 -1.09 -18.38 0.03
CA ILE A 23 -1.45 -17.37 -0.97
C ILE A 23 -0.19 -16.78 -1.63
N LEU A 24 0.85 -16.46 -0.86
CA LEU A 24 2.12 -15.97 -1.40
C LEU A 24 2.77 -16.99 -2.34
N SER A 25 2.77 -18.26 -1.95
CA SER A 25 3.32 -19.35 -2.77
C SER A 25 2.55 -19.53 -4.07
N GLU A 26 1.22 -19.40 -4.03
CA GLU A 26 0.36 -19.44 -5.22
C GLU A 26 0.61 -18.27 -6.17
N CYS A 27 0.91 -17.09 -5.62
CA CYS A 27 1.12 -15.85 -6.38
C CYS A 27 2.58 -15.58 -6.77
N ASP A 28 3.54 -16.39 -6.35
CA ASP A 28 4.97 -16.16 -6.47
C ASP A 28 5.37 -15.67 -7.88
N LYS A 29 4.99 -16.43 -8.91
CA LYS A 29 5.36 -16.18 -10.31
C LYS A 29 4.52 -15.09 -10.99
N ASP A 30 3.53 -14.55 -10.31
CA ASP A 30 2.73 -13.44 -10.85
C ASP A 30 3.42 -12.08 -10.62
N PHE A 31 4.54 -12.08 -9.90
CA PHE A 31 5.34 -10.90 -9.61
C PHE A 31 6.58 -10.83 -10.49
N GLU A 32 7.01 -9.60 -10.80
CA GLU A 32 8.23 -9.32 -11.56
C GLU A 32 9.23 -8.52 -10.71
N PRO A 33 10.41 -9.07 -10.35
CA PRO A 33 10.71 -10.50 -10.37
C PRO A 33 9.84 -11.29 -9.39
N PRO A 34 9.83 -12.65 -9.47
CA PRO A 34 9.09 -13.51 -8.54
C PRO A 34 9.39 -13.20 -7.07
N LEU A 35 8.41 -13.40 -6.18
CA LEU A 35 8.59 -13.15 -4.75
C LEU A 35 9.73 -13.98 -4.15
N SER A 36 9.90 -15.19 -4.62
CA SER A 36 10.98 -16.12 -4.25
C SER A 36 12.38 -15.61 -4.59
N GLU A 37 12.50 -14.68 -5.54
CA GLU A 37 13.77 -14.05 -5.93
C GLU A 37 14.04 -12.74 -5.18
N ARG A 38 13.08 -12.25 -4.37
CA ARG A 38 13.19 -10.99 -3.64
C ARG A 38 13.80 -11.20 -2.26
N GLY A 39 14.77 -10.37 -1.91
CA GLY A 39 15.36 -10.38 -0.57
C GLY A 39 14.53 -9.65 0.49
N SER A 40 13.58 -8.79 0.08
CA SER A 40 12.82 -7.93 0.98
C SER A 40 11.58 -7.38 0.28
N THR A 41 10.60 -6.93 1.06
CA THR A 41 9.42 -6.19 0.57
C THR A 41 9.75 -4.78 0.08
N VAL A 42 10.88 -4.23 0.52
CA VAL A 42 11.46 -2.98 0.00
C VAL A 42 12.89 -3.25 -0.41
N GLN A 43 13.09 -3.50 -1.67
CA GLN A 43 14.39 -3.85 -2.20
C GLN A 43 15.06 -2.58 -2.73
N LYS A 44 16.27 -2.28 -2.24
CA LYS A 44 17.11 -1.20 -2.78
C LYS A 44 17.84 -1.64 -4.05
N THR A 45 18.13 -2.93 -4.16
CA THR A 45 18.77 -3.55 -5.34
C THR A 45 18.10 -4.90 -5.62
N TRP A 46 18.05 -5.30 -6.89
CA TRP A 46 17.49 -6.61 -7.32
C TRP A 46 18.54 -7.71 -7.20
N GLU A 47 19.29 -7.75 -6.11
CA GLU A 47 20.24 -8.82 -5.85
C GLU A 47 19.49 -10.12 -5.52
N LYS A 48 19.75 -11.16 -6.32
CA LYS A 48 19.25 -12.50 -6.04
C LYS A 48 19.86 -12.99 -4.73
N LYS A 49 19.05 -13.18 -3.71
CA LYS A 49 19.49 -13.88 -2.49
C LYS A 49 19.23 -15.37 -2.68
N SER A 50 20.29 -16.15 -2.57
CA SER A 50 20.18 -17.60 -2.42
C SER A 50 19.52 -17.90 -1.06
N GLY A 51 18.43 -18.64 -1.05
CA GLY A 51 17.75 -19.04 0.18
C GLY A 51 16.33 -19.54 -0.08
N ASP A 52 15.61 -19.81 0.98
CA ASP A 52 14.29 -20.45 0.99
C ASP A 52 13.16 -19.57 0.40
N GLY A 53 13.43 -18.99 -0.74
CA GLY A 53 12.49 -18.38 -1.67
C GLY A 53 11.34 -17.60 -1.01
N VAL A 54 10.10 -18.04 -1.23
CA VAL A 54 8.89 -17.38 -0.72
C VAL A 54 8.85 -17.28 0.80
N ARG A 55 9.51 -18.21 1.55
CA ARG A 55 9.55 -18.19 3.02
C ARG A 55 10.23 -16.92 3.55
N ASN A 56 11.33 -16.51 2.94
CA ASN A 56 12.03 -15.28 3.35
C ASN A 56 11.16 -14.04 3.14
N TYR A 57 10.47 -13.99 2.00
CA TYR A 57 9.54 -12.90 1.72
C TYR A 57 8.34 -12.89 2.70
N PHE A 58 7.79 -14.07 2.99
CA PHE A 58 6.73 -14.23 3.98
C PHE A 58 7.16 -13.74 5.37
N ASN A 59 8.37 -14.06 5.82
CA ASN A 59 8.87 -13.61 7.13
C ASN A 59 8.92 -12.07 7.25
N GLU A 60 9.10 -11.36 6.15
CA GLU A 60 8.99 -9.91 6.12
C GLU A 60 7.54 -9.42 6.13
N VAL A 61 6.66 -10.08 5.37
CA VAL A 61 5.22 -9.78 5.35
C VAL A 61 4.59 -10.01 6.72
N ALA A 62 4.94 -11.09 7.40
CA ALA A 62 4.38 -11.46 8.71
C ALA A 62 4.62 -10.42 9.82
N LYS A 63 5.65 -9.58 9.66
CA LYS A 63 5.98 -8.50 10.59
C LYS A 63 5.24 -7.19 10.32
N GLN A 64 4.46 -7.12 9.24
CA GLN A 64 3.80 -5.91 8.77
C GLN A 64 2.31 -5.90 9.12
N HIS A 65 1.73 -4.72 9.12
CA HIS A 65 0.28 -4.59 9.16
C HIS A 65 -0.35 -5.32 7.97
N THR A 66 -1.40 -6.06 8.21
CA THR A 66 -2.05 -6.86 7.17
C THR A 66 -3.56 -6.79 7.29
N LEU A 67 -4.23 -6.49 6.18
CA LEU A 67 -5.66 -6.71 6.02
C LEU A 67 -5.86 -8.09 5.42
N LEU A 68 -6.61 -8.93 6.12
CA LEU A 68 -6.99 -10.27 5.70
C LEU A 68 -8.44 -10.25 5.23
N LEU A 69 -8.72 -10.74 4.03
CA LEU A 69 -10.06 -10.93 3.52
C LEU A 69 -10.41 -12.42 3.60
N LYS A 70 -11.43 -12.69 4.42
CA LYS A 70 -11.94 -14.03 4.67
C LYS A 70 -13.32 -14.21 4.03
N ARG A 71 -13.50 -15.34 3.39
CA ARG A 71 -14.79 -15.81 2.91
C ARG A 71 -15.03 -17.19 3.49
N GLU A 72 -16.13 -17.33 4.25
CA GLU A 72 -16.41 -18.55 5.02
C GLU A 72 -15.29 -18.88 6.01
N LYS A 73 -14.60 -20.00 5.80
CA LYS A 73 -13.50 -20.48 6.67
C LYS A 73 -12.11 -20.34 6.03
N LYS A 74 -11.97 -19.57 4.95
CA LYS A 74 -10.74 -19.47 4.16
C LYS A 74 -10.31 -18.03 4.00
N ILE A 75 -9.03 -17.74 4.16
CA ILE A 75 -8.46 -16.46 3.75
C ILE A 75 -8.24 -16.53 2.24
N ILE A 76 -8.87 -15.60 1.51
CA ILE A 76 -8.88 -15.60 0.04
C ILE A 76 -8.01 -14.49 -0.57
N ALA A 77 -7.69 -13.47 0.22
CA ALA A 77 -6.83 -12.37 -0.19
C ALA A 77 -6.22 -11.67 1.03
N PHE A 78 -5.13 -10.97 0.83
CA PHE A 78 -4.56 -10.07 1.82
C PHE A 78 -3.87 -8.87 1.17
N LEU A 79 -3.74 -7.79 1.95
CA LEU A 79 -2.95 -6.61 1.63
C LEU A 79 -2.07 -6.28 2.82
N SER A 80 -0.74 -6.30 2.64
CA SER A 80 0.21 -5.90 3.67
C SER A 80 0.77 -4.50 3.43
N PHE A 81 1.05 -3.78 4.51
CA PHE A 81 1.60 -2.42 4.47
C PHE A 81 2.38 -2.09 5.75
N ARG A 82 3.18 -1.06 5.68
CA ARG A 82 4.01 -0.58 6.79
C ARG A 82 4.30 0.91 6.68
N SER A 83 4.80 1.51 7.75
CA SER A 83 5.44 2.81 7.65
C SER A 83 6.73 2.71 6.82
N MET A 84 6.99 3.72 6.01
CA MET A 84 8.24 3.88 5.29
C MET A 84 8.92 5.17 5.77
N GLU A 85 10.12 5.03 6.29
CA GLU A 85 10.88 6.17 6.83
C GLU A 85 11.66 6.89 5.73
N GLU A 86 12.36 6.12 4.88
CA GLU A 86 13.18 6.67 3.81
C GLU A 86 13.05 5.85 2.52
N CYS A 87 12.83 6.56 1.41
CA CYS A 87 12.87 6.02 0.07
C CYS A 87 13.31 7.13 -0.89
N GLU A 88 14.43 6.97 -1.58
CA GLU A 88 14.94 7.98 -2.52
C GLU A 88 13.90 8.35 -3.60
N ALA A 89 13.15 7.35 -4.08
CA ALA A 89 12.12 7.56 -5.09
C ALA A 89 10.90 8.38 -4.57
N LEU A 90 10.79 8.57 -3.24
CA LEU A 90 9.70 9.26 -2.56
C LEU A 90 10.23 10.26 -1.52
N LYS A 91 11.43 10.80 -1.73
CA LYS A 91 12.16 11.67 -0.77
C LYS A 91 11.41 12.94 -0.37
N ASP A 92 10.50 13.42 -1.22
CA ASP A 92 9.72 14.63 -0.98
C ASP A 92 8.49 14.38 -0.10
N TYR A 93 8.21 13.11 0.24
CA TYR A 93 7.09 12.72 1.08
C TYR A 93 7.55 12.28 2.48
N ARG A 94 6.68 12.48 3.47
CA ARG A 94 6.87 12.06 4.87
C ARG A 94 5.64 11.28 5.33
N ASP A 95 5.79 10.58 6.45
CA ASP A 95 4.68 9.84 7.08
C ASP A 95 3.93 8.94 6.08
N ILE A 96 4.71 8.14 5.35
CA ILE A 96 4.21 7.30 4.26
C ILE A 96 3.67 5.98 4.81
N CYS A 97 2.39 5.67 4.51
CA CYS A 97 1.85 4.32 4.56
C CYS A 97 2.19 3.60 3.25
N TYR A 98 3.13 2.67 3.29
CA TYR A 98 3.63 1.99 2.11
C TYR A 98 3.03 0.59 1.97
N PHE A 99 2.25 0.39 0.92
CA PHE A 99 1.68 -0.90 0.57
C PHE A 99 2.72 -1.79 -0.10
N THR A 100 2.98 -2.93 0.50
CA THR A 100 4.08 -3.81 0.09
C THR A 100 3.64 -4.97 -0.78
N THR A 101 2.52 -5.61 -0.42
CA THR A 101 2.08 -6.84 -1.08
C THR A 101 0.57 -6.95 -1.08
N LEU A 102 -0.01 -7.13 -2.26
CA LEU A 102 -1.41 -7.53 -2.44
C LEU A 102 -1.44 -8.86 -3.17
N CYS A 103 -2.06 -9.86 -2.57
CA CYS A 103 -2.28 -11.16 -3.20
C CYS A 103 -3.73 -11.61 -3.05
N ILE A 104 -4.24 -12.22 -4.11
CA ILE A 104 -5.58 -12.81 -4.16
C ILE A 104 -5.44 -14.21 -4.74
N ARG A 105 -6.03 -15.22 -4.09
CA ARG A 105 -6.07 -16.59 -4.62
C ARG A 105 -6.63 -16.59 -6.04
N LYS A 106 -6.06 -17.39 -6.92
CA LYS A 106 -6.38 -17.38 -8.36
C LYS A 106 -7.87 -17.57 -8.62
N GLU A 107 -8.51 -18.47 -7.90
CA GLU A 107 -9.94 -18.77 -8.02
C GLU A 107 -10.90 -17.62 -7.65
N TYR A 108 -10.40 -16.61 -6.91
CA TYR A 108 -11.19 -15.44 -6.46
C TYR A 108 -10.85 -14.15 -7.20
N ARG A 109 -9.98 -14.20 -8.21
CA ARG A 109 -9.61 -13.03 -9.01
C ARG A 109 -10.77 -12.56 -9.90
N GLY A 110 -10.67 -11.33 -10.39
CA GLY A 110 -11.70 -10.73 -11.26
C GLY A 110 -12.98 -10.29 -10.54
N GLN A 111 -13.06 -10.43 -9.20
CA GLN A 111 -14.22 -10.09 -8.38
C GLN A 111 -14.13 -8.70 -7.71
N GLY A 112 -13.15 -7.87 -8.07
CA GLY A 112 -12.96 -6.54 -7.48
C GLY A 112 -12.33 -6.51 -6.09
N LEU A 113 -11.88 -7.66 -5.54
CA LEU A 113 -11.38 -7.77 -4.17
C LEU A 113 -10.17 -6.89 -3.87
N ALA A 114 -9.31 -6.64 -4.88
CA ALA A 114 -8.19 -5.71 -4.74
C ALA A 114 -8.66 -4.30 -4.39
N LEU A 115 -9.68 -3.80 -5.10
CA LEU A 115 -10.26 -2.48 -4.82
C LEU A 115 -10.84 -2.42 -3.40
N VAL A 116 -11.55 -3.46 -2.97
CA VAL A 116 -12.16 -3.55 -1.64
C VAL A 116 -11.07 -3.49 -0.55
N LEU A 117 -9.96 -4.23 -0.70
CA LEU A 117 -8.84 -4.20 0.24
C LEU A 117 -8.16 -2.83 0.29
N TYR A 118 -7.93 -2.20 -0.86
CA TYR A 118 -7.34 -0.85 -0.88
C TYR A 118 -8.27 0.21 -0.29
N GLN A 119 -9.58 0.11 -0.52
CA GLN A 119 -10.55 1.01 0.11
C GLN A 119 -10.55 0.86 1.63
N LYS A 120 -10.50 -0.37 2.13
CA LYS A 120 -10.41 -0.63 3.57
C LYS A 120 -9.09 -0.15 4.17
N ALA A 121 -7.98 -0.32 3.45
CA ALA A 121 -6.68 0.22 3.86
C ALA A 121 -6.70 1.76 3.88
N LYS A 122 -7.35 2.40 2.92
CA LYS A 122 -7.53 3.86 2.89
C LYS A 122 -8.28 4.35 4.13
N GLU A 123 -9.40 3.70 4.51
CA GLU A 123 -10.13 4.03 5.75
C GLU A 123 -9.20 3.97 6.98
N TYR A 124 -8.43 2.87 7.13
CA TYR A 124 -7.46 2.73 8.21
C TYR A 124 -6.42 3.86 8.23
N VAL A 125 -5.89 4.22 7.05
CA VAL A 125 -4.89 5.28 6.92
C VAL A 125 -5.49 6.65 7.23
N GLU A 126 -6.72 6.92 6.81
CA GLU A 126 -7.46 8.17 7.09
C GLU A 126 -7.82 8.31 8.57
N GLU A 127 -8.17 7.24 9.24
CA GLU A 127 -8.43 7.22 10.69
C GLU A 127 -7.15 7.38 11.51
N SER A 128 -6.03 6.90 11.00
CA SER A 128 -4.72 7.05 11.63
C SER A 128 -4.18 8.48 11.47
N SER A 129 -3.82 9.15 12.57
CA SER A 129 -3.14 10.45 12.53
C SER A 129 -1.68 10.37 12.06
N ARG A 130 -1.18 9.17 11.84
CA ARG A 130 0.22 8.88 11.58
C ARG A 130 0.66 9.12 10.15
N TYR A 131 -0.26 8.98 9.17
CA TYR A 131 0.10 8.98 7.77
C TYR A 131 -0.50 10.17 7.03
N THR A 132 0.27 10.74 6.10
CA THR A 132 -0.15 11.81 5.20
C THR A 132 -0.23 11.36 3.75
N VAL A 133 0.42 10.24 3.43
CA VAL A 133 0.54 9.70 2.07
C VAL A 133 0.38 8.18 2.07
N MET A 134 -0.35 7.69 1.10
CA MET A 134 -0.39 6.28 0.71
C MET A 134 0.55 6.09 -0.48
N ALA A 135 1.44 5.11 -0.45
CA ALA A 135 2.36 4.84 -1.54
C ALA A 135 2.51 3.34 -1.80
N LEU A 136 2.89 3.01 -3.01
CA LEU A 136 3.26 1.65 -3.42
C LEU A 136 4.17 1.70 -4.65
N ARG A 137 4.75 0.55 -5.00
CA ARG A 137 5.42 0.39 -6.28
C ARG A 137 4.90 -0.82 -7.04
N THR A 138 4.92 -0.71 -8.35
CA THR A 138 4.59 -1.80 -9.25
C THR A 138 5.55 -1.78 -10.46
N TRP A 139 5.29 -2.58 -11.46
CA TRP A 139 6.08 -2.61 -12.70
C TRP A 139 5.23 -2.21 -13.90
N SER A 140 5.90 -1.70 -14.93
CA SER A 140 5.26 -1.06 -16.09
C SER A 140 4.36 -1.99 -16.91
N THR A 141 4.56 -3.31 -16.84
CA THR A 141 3.73 -4.30 -17.55
C THR A 141 2.56 -4.85 -16.70
N ASN A 142 2.42 -4.44 -15.43
CA ASN A 142 1.32 -4.87 -14.56
C ASN A 142 0.03 -4.06 -14.84
N LYS A 143 -0.60 -4.33 -15.98
CA LYS A 143 -1.80 -3.60 -16.44
C LYS A 143 -2.92 -3.57 -15.42
N THR A 144 -3.12 -4.67 -14.69
CA THR A 144 -4.19 -4.76 -13.66
C THR A 144 -3.95 -3.77 -12.52
N GLN A 145 -2.71 -3.71 -12.02
CA GLN A 145 -2.37 -2.78 -10.94
C GLN A 145 -2.39 -1.33 -11.42
N LEU A 146 -1.90 -1.06 -12.64
CA LEU A 146 -1.92 0.29 -13.21
C LEU A 146 -3.34 0.82 -13.34
N HIS A 147 -4.26 0.03 -13.89
CA HIS A 147 -5.67 0.40 -13.98
C HIS A 147 -6.32 0.62 -12.60
N LEU A 148 -5.93 -0.18 -11.59
CA LEU A 148 -6.41 0.00 -10.23
C LEU A 148 -5.90 1.31 -9.61
N MET A 149 -4.64 1.68 -9.87
CA MET A 149 -4.06 2.94 -9.40
C MET A 149 -4.77 4.16 -10.00
N GLU A 150 -5.03 4.12 -11.30
CA GLU A 150 -5.81 5.15 -12.00
C GLU A 150 -7.22 5.29 -11.37
N LYS A 151 -7.93 4.16 -11.19
CA LYS A 151 -9.27 4.15 -10.60
C LYS A 151 -9.31 4.67 -9.17
N MET A 152 -8.22 4.58 -8.43
CA MET A 152 -8.10 5.03 -7.05
C MET A 152 -7.45 6.42 -6.92
N ASP A 153 -7.24 7.14 -8.03
CA ASP A 153 -6.59 8.44 -8.09
C ASP A 153 -5.18 8.46 -7.48
N PHE A 154 -4.42 7.39 -7.65
CA PHE A 154 -2.98 7.42 -7.41
C PHE A 154 -2.28 7.99 -8.63
N HIS A 155 -1.29 8.85 -8.44
CA HIS A 155 -0.45 9.33 -9.52
C HIS A 155 0.94 8.68 -9.48
N CYS A 156 1.56 8.55 -10.64
CA CYS A 156 2.92 8.03 -10.77
C CYS A 156 3.92 9.14 -10.44
N GLU A 157 4.60 9.01 -9.31
CA GLU A 157 5.58 9.98 -8.84
C GLU A 157 6.95 9.76 -9.46
N THR A 158 7.41 8.52 -9.45
CA THR A 158 8.75 8.18 -9.94
C THR A 158 8.71 6.96 -10.84
N ARG A 159 9.47 7.01 -11.94
CA ARG A 159 9.67 5.92 -12.88
C ARG A 159 11.16 5.62 -13.02
N LEU A 160 11.56 4.40 -12.62
CA LEU A 160 12.91 3.90 -12.79
C LEU A 160 12.95 2.99 -14.01
N LYS A 161 13.59 3.46 -15.09
CA LYS A 161 13.64 2.76 -16.37
C LYS A 161 14.48 1.48 -16.26
N ASN A 162 13.98 0.39 -16.83
CA ASN A 162 14.65 -0.93 -16.90
C ASN A 162 15.09 -1.46 -15.52
N ASP A 163 14.53 -0.96 -14.42
CA ASP A 163 14.93 -1.31 -13.06
C ASP A 163 14.63 -2.79 -12.70
N ARG A 164 13.74 -3.45 -13.46
CA ARG A 164 13.38 -4.87 -13.28
C ARG A 164 13.82 -5.77 -14.44
N GLY A 165 14.60 -5.23 -15.34
CA GLY A 165 15.03 -5.89 -16.55
C GLY A 165 14.72 -5.06 -17.80
N GLU A 166 15.24 -5.44 -18.95
CA GLU A 166 15.05 -4.71 -20.19
C GLU A 166 13.55 -4.54 -20.54
N GLY A 167 13.12 -3.31 -20.73
CA GLY A 167 11.73 -2.96 -21.03
C GLY A 167 10.77 -2.99 -19.84
N ILE A 168 11.24 -3.32 -18.63
CA ILE A 168 10.39 -3.39 -17.43
C ILE A 168 10.83 -2.35 -16.40
N ASP A 169 10.03 -1.32 -16.25
CA ASP A 169 10.31 -0.21 -15.33
C ASP A 169 9.66 -0.45 -13.97
N THR A 170 10.28 0.08 -12.91
CA THR A 170 9.61 0.25 -11.62
C THR A 170 8.89 1.59 -11.60
N LEU A 171 7.61 1.57 -11.20
CA LEU A 171 6.76 2.74 -11.05
C LEU A 171 6.36 2.90 -9.58
N TYR A 172 6.64 4.06 -9.01
CA TYR A 172 6.17 4.44 -7.67
C TYR A 172 4.91 5.29 -7.80
N PHE A 173 3.89 4.88 -7.11
CA PHE A 173 2.61 5.59 -7.07
C PHE A 173 2.37 6.16 -5.68
N VAL A 174 1.81 7.36 -5.64
CA VAL A 174 1.44 8.04 -4.40
C VAL A 174 0.02 8.58 -4.49
N LYS A 175 -0.62 8.65 -3.32
CA LYS A 175 -1.88 9.35 -3.11
C LYS A 175 -1.81 10.07 -1.78
N GLU A 176 -1.90 11.39 -1.82
CA GLU A 176 -2.00 12.21 -0.62
C GLU A 176 -3.36 11.99 0.06
N ILE A 177 -3.32 11.99 1.40
CA ILE A 177 -4.52 11.89 2.21
C ILE A 177 -5.05 13.31 2.42
N THR A 178 -5.95 13.71 1.54
CA THR A 178 -6.62 15.01 1.64
C THR A 178 -7.64 14.99 2.77
N GLY A 179 -7.59 15.98 3.66
CA GLY A 179 -8.63 16.18 4.67
C GLY A 179 -8.16 16.21 6.13
N LYS A 180 -6.91 15.85 6.42
CA LYS A 180 -6.32 16.11 7.74
C LYS A 180 -5.62 17.47 7.73
N GLY A 181 -6.40 18.54 7.56
CA GLY A 181 -5.88 19.88 7.89
C GLY A 181 -5.44 19.94 9.36
N ILE A 182 -4.65 20.94 9.71
CA ILE A 182 -4.08 21.16 11.06
C ILE A 182 -5.09 20.90 12.20
N ARG A 183 -6.38 21.05 11.95
CA ARG A 183 -7.48 20.74 12.91
C ARG A 183 -7.60 19.24 13.21
N ALA A 184 -7.27 18.36 12.29
CA ALA A 184 -7.30 16.91 12.53
C ALA A 184 -6.19 16.44 13.48
N TYR A 185 -5.13 17.24 13.64
CA TYR A 185 -4.08 17.02 14.64
C TYR A 185 -4.41 17.60 16.02
N GLY A 186 -5.67 17.94 16.26
CA GLY A 186 -6.11 18.50 17.56
C GLY A 186 -5.76 19.97 17.76
N TYR A 187 -5.22 20.66 16.77
CA TYR A 187 -4.97 22.10 16.84
C TYR A 187 -6.24 22.88 16.57
N THR A 188 -6.71 23.66 17.53
CA THR A 188 -7.78 24.63 17.34
C THR A 188 -7.21 25.89 16.73
N ILE A 189 -7.35 26.05 15.42
CA ILE A 189 -6.96 27.29 14.73
C ILE A 189 -8.16 28.22 14.74
N GLY A 190 -8.21 29.10 15.74
CA GLY A 190 -9.22 30.14 15.85
C GLY A 190 -10.66 29.62 15.91
N ASN A 191 -11.57 30.44 16.40
CA ASN A 191 -13.04 30.19 16.42
C ASN A 191 -13.73 30.84 15.19
N GLY A 192 -12.96 31.28 14.19
CA GLY A 192 -13.49 31.91 12.99
C GLY A 192 -14.20 30.96 12.05
N LYS A 193 -15.28 31.41 11.44
CA LYS A 193 -15.86 30.73 10.29
C LYS A 193 -14.88 30.75 9.13
N CYS A 194 -14.75 29.65 8.39
CA CYS A 194 -13.98 29.66 7.15
C CYS A 194 -14.52 30.74 6.21
N GLY A 195 -13.61 31.54 5.63
CA GLY A 195 -13.98 32.48 4.58
C GLY A 195 -14.46 31.74 3.31
N ILE A 196 -15.15 32.45 2.44
CA ILE A 196 -15.80 31.87 1.25
C ILE A 196 -14.82 31.12 0.35
N ARG A 197 -13.57 31.55 0.27
CA ARG A 197 -12.53 30.96 -0.57
C ARG A 197 -11.59 30.01 0.18
N ASN A 198 -11.66 29.99 1.51
CA ASN A 198 -10.78 29.23 2.41
C ASN A 198 -9.28 29.44 2.07
N THR A 199 -8.89 30.65 1.75
CA THR A 199 -7.53 31.06 1.37
C THR A 199 -6.97 32.06 2.35
N ILE A 200 -5.67 32.34 2.27
CA ILE A 200 -5.00 33.33 3.12
C ILE A 200 -5.60 34.75 2.95
N THR A 201 -6.20 35.03 1.81
CA THR A 201 -6.88 36.31 1.53
C THR A 201 -8.18 36.49 2.30
N ASP A 202 -8.73 35.40 2.88
CA ASP A 202 -9.93 35.47 3.71
C ASP A 202 -9.62 35.96 5.16
N VAL A 203 -8.34 36.17 5.49
CA VAL A 203 -7.92 36.67 6.80
C VAL A 203 -7.89 38.19 6.76
N PRO A 204 -8.68 38.90 7.55
CA PRO A 204 -8.67 40.35 7.61
C PRO A 204 -7.28 40.91 7.91
N GLY A 205 -6.80 41.83 7.08
CA GLY A 205 -5.49 42.49 7.22
C GLY A 205 -4.34 41.82 6.48
N VAL A 206 -4.55 40.64 5.84
CA VAL A 206 -3.55 40.05 4.95
C VAL A 206 -3.74 40.63 3.54
N LYS A 207 -2.69 41.29 3.04
CA LYS A 207 -2.59 41.74 1.63
C LYS A 207 -1.61 40.79 0.94
N VAL A 208 -2.02 40.21 -0.17
CA VAL A 208 -1.20 39.42 -1.09
C VAL A 208 -0.83 40.23 -2.29
#